data_397d58b04b24bf5c1be8c52c92482a96
#
_entry.id   397d58b04b24bf5c1be8c52c92482a96
#
_cell.length_a   1.000
_cell.length_b   1.000
_cell.length_c   1.000
_cell.angle_alpha   90.00
_cell.angle_beta   90.00
_cell.angle_gamma   90.00
#
_symmetry.space_group_name_H-M   'P 1'
#
loop_
_entity.id
_entity.type
_entity.pdbx_description
1 polymer ?
#
loop_
_entity_poly.entity_id
_entity_poly.type
_entity_poly.pdbx_seq_one_letter_code
_entity_poly.pdbx_strand_id
1 'polypeptide(L)'
;MDDSHYSSTTARFLVLTIAVVALLPSTGCVHQILATGIYFFQGGNTMPAECHALREKRVVVVCRPPSSHEYRHAGASREIAKQVSRNLSQNVKKIDVVDPREVDNWIDESDWDDWKDLAKAVKADMVLYIELESFELFKGKTLYQGNSDITISVYDMTDGDDLVWDKYLGEVLYPKNSGIPVQDKPLQHFRREFVDNVSKQISLHFYAHDPHAMFALDALANR
;
A
#
# COMPACT_ATOMS: atom_id res chain seq x y z
N MET A 1 -37.71 -11.29 76.52
CA MET A 1 -36.25 -11.40 76.17
C MET A 1 -36.15 -12.09 74.83
N ASP A 2 -36.17 -11.32 73.78
CA ASP A 2 -35.69 -11.82 72.45
C ASP A 2 -35.79 -10.73 71.33
N ASP A 3 -35.11 -9.59 71.54
CA ASP A 3 -35.11 -8.52 70.52
C ASP A 3 -33.71 -8.24 69.91
N SER A 4 -32.67 -9.07 70.17
CA SER A 4 -31.31 -8.76 69.76
C SER A 4 -30.87 -9.44 68.48
N HIS A 5 -31.58 -10.44 67.93
CA HIS A 5 -31.19 -11.19 66.75
C HIS A 5 -31.71 -10.61 65.42
N TYR A 6 -32.74 -9.76 65.40
CA TYR A 6 -33.31 -9.18 64.18
C TYR A 6 -32.46 -8.02 63.60
N SER A 7 -31.75 -7.31 64.46
CA SER A 7 -30.94 -6.13 64.08
C SER A 7 -29.67 -6.48 63.28
N SER A 8 -29.08 -7.64 63.55
CA SER A 8 -27.82 -8.05 62.92
C SER A 8 -27.98 -8.53 61.49
N THR A 9 -29.10 -9.20 61.18
CA THR A 9 -29.35 -9.71 59.81
C THR A 9 -29.76 -8.61 58.86
N THR A 10 -30.58 -7.65 59.28
CA THR A 10 -30.96 -6.49 58.45
C THR A 10 -29.78 -5.59 58.14
N ALA A 11 -28.86 -5.36 59.09
CA ALA A 11 -27.66 -4.60 58.90
C ALA A 11 -26.70 -5.27 57.87
N ARG A 12 -26.58 -6.59 57.92
CA ARG A 12 -25.77 -7.36 56.97
C ARG A 12 -26.34 -7.34 55.56
N PHE A 13 -27.66 -7.42 55.39
CA PHE A 13 -28.33 -7.28 54.10
C PHE A 13 -28.20 -5.87 53.52
N LEU A 14 -28.27 -4.84 54.35
CA LEU A 14 -28.09 -3.44 53.90
C LEU A 14 -26.66 -3.14 53.44
N VAL A 15 -25.66 -3.66 54.12
CA VAL A 15 -24.23 -3.54 53.72
C VAL A 15 -23.97 -4.29 52.44
N LEU A 16 -24.55 -5.47 52.24
CA LEU A 16 -24.40 -6.26 51.02
C LEU A 16 -25.06 -5.59 49.82
N THR A 17 -26.24 -4.97 49.97
CA THR A 17 -26.91 -4.21 48.90
C THR A 17 -26.15 -2.94 48.55
N ILE A 18 -25.56 -2.21 49.49
CA ILE A 18 -24.77 -1.03 49.23
C ILE A 18 -23.46 -1.42 48.48
N ALA A 19 -22.83 -2.55 48.86
CA ALA A 19 -21.65 -3.05 48.18
C ALA A 19 -21.92 -3.46 46.72
N VAL A 20 -23.07 -4.05 46.42
CA VAL A 20 -23.50 -4.43 45.06
C VAL A 20 -23.81 -3.19 44.22
N VAL A 21 -24.45 -2.16 44.80
CA VAL A 21 -24.78 -0.91 44.09
C VAL A 21 -23.51 -0.07 43.85
N ALA A 22 -22.50 -0.13 44.70
CA ALA A 22 -21.24 0.57 44.52
C ALA A 22 -20.34 -0.06 43.42
N LEU A 23 -20.61 -1.32 43.01
CA LEU A 23 -19.91 -2.00 41.92
C LEU A 23 -20.51 -1.72 40.54
N LEU A 24 -21.72 -1.13 40.42
CA LEU A 24 -22.41 -0.87 39.19
C LEU A 24 -21.83 0.29 38.33
N PRO A 25 -21.18 1.34 38.85
CA PRO A 25 -20.63 2.40 38.02
C PRO A 25 -19.33 2.05 37.31
N SER A 26 -18.68 0.91 37.60
CA SER A 26 -17.41 0.51 36.98
C SER A 26 -17.52 -0.17 35.61
N THR A 27 -18.74 -0.36 35.09
CA THR A 27 -18.95 -1.02 33.77
C THR A 27 -18.51 -0.16 32.58
N GLY A 28 -18.32 1.15 32.73
CA GLY A 28 -17.83 2.03 31.68
C GLY A 28 -16.35 1.77 31.29
N CYS A 29 -15.50 1.42 32.25
CA CYS A 29 -14.08 1.15 31.98
C CYS A 29 -13.84 -0.20 31.29
N VAL A 30 -14.66 -1.21 31.59
CA VAL A 30 -14.51 -2.56 31.00
C VAL A 30 -14.82 -2.53 29.50
N HIS A 31 -15.79 -1.73 29.06
CA HIS A 31 -16.10 -1.57 27.63
C HIS A 31 -14.97 -0.91 26.84
N GLN A 32 -14.30 0.09 27.41
CA GLN A 32 -13.16 0.71 26.78
C GLN A 32 -11.93 -0.20 26.73
N ILE A 33 -11.68 -0.97 27.78
CA ILE A 33 -10.58 -1.96 27.82
C ILE A 33 -10.84 -3.09 26.82
N LEU A 34 -12.07 -3.59 26.72
CA LEU A 34 -12.46 -4.58 25.72
C LEU A 34 -12.36 -4.03 24.29
N ALA A 35 -12.83 -2.83 24.04
CA ALA A 35 -12.72 -2.17 22.72
C ALA A 35 -11.26 -1.95 22.33
N THR A 36 -10.43 -1.50 23.26
CA THR A 36 -8.98 -1.35 23.05
C THR A 36 -8.30 -2.69 22.84
N GLY A 37 -8.66 -3.72 23.61
CA GLY A 37 -8.16 -5.09 23.44
C GLY A 37 -8.52 -5.65 22.07
N ILE A 38 -9.77 -5.53 21.63
CA ILE A 38 -10.21 -5.95 20.29
C ILE A 38 -9.46 -5.20 19.20
N TYR A 39 -9.25 -3.90 19.35
CA TYR A 39 -8.47 -3.09 18.42
C TYR A 39 -7.02 -3.58 18.27
N PHE A 40 -6.35 -3.93 19.38
CA PHE A 40 -5.01 -4.53 19.35
C PHE A 40 -4.99 -5.94 18.76
N PHE A 41 -6.01 -6.76 19.02
CA PHE A 41 -6.10 -8.12 18.47
C PHE A 41 -6.53 -8.17 17.02
N GLN A 42 -7.28 -7.21 16.52
CA GLN A 42 -7.68 -7.09 15.11
C GLN A 42 -6.61 -6.46 14.22
N GLY A 43 -5.43 -6.12 14.76
CA GLY A 43 -4.29 -5.64 13.96
C GLY A 43 -4.42 -4.22 13.43
N GLY A 44 -5.18 -3.36 14.11
CA GLY A 44 -5.37 -1.97 13.69
C GLY A 44 -6.35 -1.83 12.51
N ASN A 45 -6.53 -0.59 12.07
CA ASN A 45 -7.39 -0.26 10.92
C ASN A 45 -6.62 -0.52 9.61
N THR A 46 -6.51 -1.79 9.18
CA THR A 46 -5.79 -2.15 7.95
C THR A 46 -6.77 -2.30 6.79
N MET A 47 -6.47 -1.67 5.66
CA MET A 47 -7.16 -1.91 4.39
C MET A 47 -6.69 -3.25 3.80
N PRO A 48 -7.61 -4.15 3.41
CA PRO A 48 -7.24 -5.39 2.74
C PRO A 48 -6.69 -5.12 1.34
N ALA A 49 -5.93 -6.08 0.80
CA ALA A 49 -5.52 -6.04 -0.60
C ALA A 49 -6.75 -6.06 -1.53
N GLU A 50 -6.73 -5.27 -2.58
CA GLU A 50 -7.77 -5.28 -3.61
C GLU A 50 -7.60 -6.45 -4.59
N CYS A 51 -6.36 -6.79 -4.92
CA CYS A 51 -6.00 -7.90 -5.80
C CYS A 51 -5.21 -8.97 -5.03
N HIS A 52 -5.65 -10.21 -5.13
CA HIS A 52 -4.99 -11.37 -4.51
C HIS A 52 -4.34 -12.32 -5.51
N ALA A 53 -4.43 -12.05 -6.81
CA ALA A 53 -3.99 -12.93 -7.88
C ALA A 53 -2.48 -13.24 -7.87
N LEU A 54 -1.68 -12.37 -7.28
CA LEU A 54 -0.21 -12.52 -7.24
C LEU A 54 0.30 -13.48 -6.15
N ARG A 55 -0.56 -13.96 -5.24
CA ARG A 55 -0.16 -14.82 -4.13
C ARG A 55 0.23 -16.20 -4.64
N GLU A 56 1.34 -16.74 -4.12
CA GLU A 56 1.84 -18.10 -4.45
C GLU A 56 2.13 -18.29 -5.95
N LYS A 57 2.36 -17.18 -6.68
CA LYS A 57 2.65 -17.17 -8.11
C LYS A 57 4.04 -16.62 -8.39
N ARG A 58 4.61 -17.05 -9.53
CA ARG A 58 5.79 -16.43 -10.11
C ARG A 58 5.35 -15.23 -10.94
N VAL A 59 5.81 -14.04 -10.55
CA VAL A 59 5.32 -12.76 -11.06
C VAL A 59 6.45 -11.99 -11.73
N VAL A 60 6.23 -11.53 -12.96
CA VAL A 60 7.08 -10.55 -13.60
C VAL A 60 6.41 -9.18 -13.53
N VAL A 61 7.17 -8.14 -13.20
CA VAL A 61 6.72 -6.75 -13.16
C VAL A 61 7.29 -6.01 -14.36
N VAL A 62 6.42 -5.47 -15.18
CA VAL A 62 6.77 -4.67 -16.35
C VAL A 62 6.19 -3.28 -16.19
N CYS A 63 6.98 -2.24 -16.41
CA CYS A 63 6.50 -0.87 -16.41
C CYS A 63 6.85 -0.22 -17.75
N ARG A 64 5.83 0.07 -18.56
CA ARG A 64 5.96 0.72 -19.86
C ARG A 64 6.11 2.23 -19.66
N PRO A 65 7.10 2.87 -20.28
CA PRO A 65 7.24 4.32 -20.28
C PRO A 65 6.15 4.99 -21.15
N PRO A 66 5.90 6.30 -20.96
CA PRO A 66 4.99 7.04 -21.81
C PRO A 66 5.45 7.00 -23.29
N SER A 67 4.57 6.64 -24.20
CA SER A 67 4.87 6.51 -25.63
C SER A 67 5.39 7.80 -26.28
N SER A 68 4.93 8.97 -25.78
CA SER A 68 5.36 10.28 -26.29
C SER A 68 6.83 10.63 -25.97
N HIS A 69 7.43 9.99 -24.96
CA HIS A 69 8.76 10.30 -24.44
C HIS A 69 9.49 9.06 -23.91
N GLU A 70 9.36 7.95 -24.59
CA GLU A 70 9.84 6.64 -24.17
C GLU A 70 11.30 6.65 -23.71
N TYR A 71 12.21 7.19 -24.52
CA TYR A 71 13.65 7.28 -24.17
C TYR A 71 13.93 8.17 -22.95
N ARG A 72 13.14 9.21 -22.75
CA ARG A 72 13.33 10.16 -21.65
C ARG A 72 12.92 9.55 -20.31
N HIS A 73 11.91 8.71 -20.30
CA HIS A 73 11.29 8.16 -19.09
C HIS A 73 11.56 6.68 -18.85
N ALA A 74 12.24 5.99 -19.77
CA ALA A 74 12.63 4.59 -19.63
C ALA A 74 13.34 4.29 -18.30
N GLY A 75 14.23 5.17 -17.87
CA GLY A 75 14.89 5.03 -16.57
C GLY A 75 13.95 5.13 -15.38
N ALA A 76 12.89 5.95 -15.44
CA ALA A 76 11.88 6.04 -14.39
C ALA A 76 11.02 4.77 -14.35
N SER A 77 10.61 4.25 -15.50
CA SER A 77 9.83 3.02 -15.60
C SER A 77 10.58 1.82 -15.02
N ARG A 78 11.86 1.67 -15.33
CA ARG A 78 12.71 0.62 -14.74
C ARG A 78 12.84 0.75 -13.22
N GLU A 79 13.02 1.98 -12.73
CA GLU A 79 13.10 2.24 -11.28
C GLU A 79 11.76 1.92 -10.59
N ILE A 80 10.62 2.28 -11.20
CA ILE A 80 9.28 1.96 -10.67
C ILE A 80 9.10 0.44 -10.65
N ALA A 81 9.35 -0.26 -11.75
CA ALA A 81 9.23 -1.73 -11.82
C ALA A 81 10.08 -2.42 -10.74
N LYS A 82 11.32 -1.99 -10.58
CA LYS A 82 12.24 -2.51 -9.56
C LYS A 82 11.75 -2.24 -8.13
N GLN A 83 11.22 -1.06 -7.87
CA GLN A 83 10.72 -0.71 -6.54
C GLN A 83 9.40 -1.44 -6.23
N VAL A 84 8.49 -1.56 -7.21
CA VAL A 84 7.27 -2.37 -7.09
C VAL A 84 7.62 -3.83 -6.83
N SER A 85 8.53 -4.41 -7.61
CA SER A 85 9.03 -5.79 -7.40
C SER A 85 9.53 -6.01 -5.97
N ARG A 86 10.30 -5.07 -5.43
CA ARG A 86 10.79 -5.10 -4.04
C ARG A 86 9.64 -5.02 -3.03
N ASN A 87 8.70 -4.09 -3.22
CA ASN A 87 7.56 -3.93 -2.33
C ASN A 87 6.69 -5.20 -2.29
N LEU A 88 6.45 -5.81 -3.46
CA LEU A 88 5.67 -7.05 -3.56
C LEU A 88 6.38 -8.21 -2.87
N SER A 89 7.67 -8.41 -3.13
CA SER A 89 8.46 -9.50 -2.53
C SER A 89 8.51 -9.42 -1.00
N GLN A 90 8.43 -8.22 -0.44
CA GLN A 90 8.44 -8.00 1.02
C GLN A 90 7.06 -8.17 1.68
N ASN A 91 5.97 -7.87 0.97
CA ASN A 91 4.66 -7.74 1.59
C ASN A 91 3.61 -8.76 1.10
N VAL A 92 3.80 -9.36 -0.07
CA VAL A 92 2.89 -10.39 -0.58
C VAL A 92 3.38 -11.78 -0.16
N LYS A 93 2.50 -12.56 0.44
CA LYS A 93 2.87 -13.88 0.97
C LYS A 93 3.19 -14.88 -0.15
N LYS A 94 4.33 -15.56 -0.05
CA LYS A 94 4.76 -16.65 -0.94
C LYS A 94 4.81 -16.26 -2.43
N ILE A 95 5.01 -14.99 -2.75
CA ILE A 95 5.23 -14.52 -4.11
C ILE A 95 6.66 -14.88 -4.53
N ASP A 96 6.84 -15.31 -5.77
CA ASP A 96 8.14 -15.42 -6.44
C ASP A 96 8.25 -14.33 -7.49
N VAL A 97 8.97 -13.24 -7.18
CA VAL A 97 9.12 -12.12 -8.11
C VAL A 97 10.37 -12.33 -8.96
N VAL A 98 10.20 -12.28 -10.27
CA VAL A 98 11.32 -12.37 -11.24
C VAL A 98 12.33 -11.25 -10.98
N ASP A 99 13.63 -11.57 -11.06
CA ASP A 99 14.68 -10.56 -10.83
C ASP A 99 14.54 -9.42 -11.85
N PRO A 100 14.40 -8.16 -11.39
CA PRO A 100 14.32 -7.01 -12.29
C PRO A 100 15.46 -6.90 -13.30
N ARG A 101 16.62 -7.49 -13.02
CA ARG A 101 17.76 -7.52 -13.96
C ARG A 101 17.47 -8.40 -15.18
N GLU A 102 16.76 -9.52 -15.01
CA GLU A 102 16.35 -10.37 -16.12
C GLU A 102 15.38 -9.61 -17.04
N VAL A 103 14.47 -8.86 -16.43
CA VAL A 103 13.51 -8.00 -17.15
C VAL A 103 14.23 -6.89 -17.90
N ASP A 104 15.16 -6.19 -17.25
CA ASP A 104 15.94 -5.11 -17.87
C ASP A 104 16.76 -5.61 -19.06
N ASN A 105 17.45 -6.74 -18.91
CA ASN A 105 18.24 -7.34 -19.98
C ASN A 105 17.38 -7.71 -21.19
N TRP A 106 16.20 -8.28 -20.93
CA TRP A 106 15.29 -8.66 -22.01
C TRP A 106 14.74 -7.43 -22.75
N ILE A 107 14.35 -6.37 -22.04
CA ILE A 107 13.84 -5.13 -22.62
C ILE A 107 14.91 -4.39 -23.42
N ASP A 108 16.19 -4.48 -23.04
CA ASP A 108 17.29 -3.88 -23.81
C ASP A 108 17.49 -4.52 -25.20
N GLU A 109 16.99 -5.76 -25.39
CA GLU A 109 17.07 -6.53 -26.64
C GLU A 109 15.74 -6.58 -27.41
N SER A 110 14.62 -6.13 -26.81
CA SER A 110 13.26 -6.30 -27.32
C SER A 110 12.42 -5.03 -27.11
N ASP A 111 11.15 -5.07 -27.55
CA ASP A 111 10.21 -3.97 -27.37
C ASP A 111 9.36 -4.15 -26.09
N TRP A 112 8.89 -3.05 -25.49
CA TRP A 112 7.99 -3.04 -24.32
C TRP A 112 6.64 -3.71 -24.63
N ASP A 113 6.19 -3.69 -25.86
CA ASP A 113 4.93 -4.30 -26.29
C ASP A 113 4.99 -5.83 -26.31
N ASP A 114 6.20 -6.41 -26.30
CA ASP A 114 6.43 -7.86 -26.31
C ASP A 114 6.43 -8.49 -24.91
N TRP A 115 5.79 -7.85 -23.93
CA TRP A 115 5.77 -8.33 -22.54
C TRP A 115 5.25 -9.77 -22.36
N LYS A 116 4.39 -10.25 -23.31
CA LYS A 116 3.92 -11.64 -23.31
C LYS A 116 5.04 -12.62 -23.58
N ASP A 117 5.95 -12.28 -24.47
CA ASP A 117 7.09 -13.12 -24.80
C ASP A 117 8.15 -13.06 -23.66
N LEU A 118 8.32 -11.91 -23.03
CA LEU A 118 9.07 -11.80 -21.77
C LEU A 118 8.53 -12.76 -20.71
N ALA A 119 7.21 -12.73 -20.47
CA ALA A 119 6.59 -13.58 -19.46
C ALA A 119 6.87 -15.07 -19.71
N LYS A 120 6.78 -15.52 -20.97
CA LYS A 120 7.11 -16.89 -21.38
C LYS A 120 8.60 -17.20 -21.16
N ALA A 121 9.48 -16.26 -21.55
CA ALA A 121 10.93 -16.44 -21.42
C ALA A 121 11.35 -16.63 -19.96
N VAL A 122 10.80 -15.84 -19.03
CA VAL A 122 11.09 -15.92 -17.59
C VAL A 122 10.20 -16.92 -16.85
N LYS A 123 9.29 -17.63 -17.56
CA LYS A 123 8.34 -18.61 -17.01
C LYS A 123 7.48 -18.00 -15.88
N ALA A 124 6.97 -16.80 -16.10
CA ALA A 124 6.08 -16.15 -15.15
C ALA A 124 4.68 -16.74 -15.25
N ASP A 125 4.03 -16.96 -14.10
CA ASP A 125 2.61 -17.34 -14.01
C ASP A 125 1.73 -16.11 -14.20
N MET A 126 2.19 -14.96 -13.72
CA MET A 126 1.45 -13.70 -13.73
C MET A 126 2.33 -12.56 -14.23
N VAL A 127 1.71 -11.62 -14.93
CA VAL A 127 2.33 -10.36 -15.33
C VAL A 127 1.63 -9.21 -14.61
N LEU A 128 2.40 -8.44 -13.85
CA LEU A 128 1.96 -7.13 -13.39
C LEU A 128 2.46 -6.09 -14.39
N TYR A 129 1.54 -5.60 -15.22
CA TYR A 129 1.81 -4.62 -16.25
C TYR A 129 1.39 -3.23 -15.79
N ILE A 130 2.33 -2.30 -15.78
CA ILE A 130 2.16 -0.91 -15.35
C ILE A 130 2.37 -0.04 -16.57
N GLU A 131 1.36 0.71 -16.94
CA GLU A 131 1.43 1.68 -18.03
C GLU A 131 1.48 3.09 -17.46
N LEU A 132 2.57 3.80 -17.77
CA LEU A 132 2.70 5.21 -17.48
C LEU A 132 2.21 5.99 -18.70
N GLU A 133 1.11 6.71 -18.59
CA GLU A 133 0.62 7.58 -19.66
C GLU A 133 1.36 8.93 -19.64
N SER A 134 1.76 9.37 -18.44
CA SER A 134 2.58 10.55 -18.22
C SER A 134 3.56 10.37 -17.07
N PHE A 135 4.66 11.11 -17.10
CA PHE A 135 5.61 11.19 -15.98
C PHE A 135 6.32 12.54 -16.01
N GLU A 136 5.86 13.45 -15.18
CA GLU A 136 6.37 14.82 -15.09
C GLU A 136 6.93 15.09 -13.70
N LEU A 137 7.99 15.91 -13.61
CA LEU A 137 8.64 16.26 -12.34
C LEU A 137 8.44 17.73 -11.95
N PHE A 138 7.93 18.54 -12.87
CA PHE A 138 7.86 19.98 -12.67
C PHE A 138 6.45 20.51 -12.80
N LYS A 139 6.11 21.42 -11.89
CA LYS A 139 4.97 22.33 -12.02
C LYS A 139 5.48 23.70 -12.45
N GLY A 140 5.35 23.98 -13.76
CA GLY A 140 5.94 25.17 -14.34
C GLY A 140 7.49 25.10 -14.37
N LYS A 141 8.16 26.22 -14.07
CA LYS A 141 9.63 26.32 -14.21
C LYS A 141 10.40 26.33 -12.88
N THR A 142 9.69 26.55 -11.77
CA THR A 142 10.34 26.88 -10.48
C THR A 142 9.97 25.94 -9.34
N LEU A 143 9.03 25.01 -9.60
CA LEU A 143 8.55 24.08 -8.58
C LEU A 143 8.69 22.65 -9.06
N TYR A 144 9.12 21.77 -8.17
CA TYR A 144 8.93 20.32 -8.30
C TYR A 144 7.54 19.96 -7.80
N GLN A 145 6.80 19.27 -8.63
CA GLN A 145 5.61 18.49 -8.30
C GLN A 145 5.56 17.34 -9.28
N GLY A 146 5.74 16.12 -8.78
CA GLY A 146 5.60 14.92 -9.57
C GLY A 146 4.15 14.75 -10.01
N ASN A 147 3.95 14.41 -11.27
CA ASN A 147 2.65 14.07 -11.85
C ASN A 147 2.82 12.87 -12.75
N SER A 148 2.02 11.83 -12.53
CA SER A 148 2.00 10.63 -13.36
C SER A 148 0.58 10.12 -13.49
N ASP A 149 0.18 9.75 -14.69
CA ASP A 149 -1.08 9.07 -14.98
C ASP A 149 -0.79 7.58 -15.20
N ILE A 150 -1.50 6.70 -14.49
CA ILE A 150 -1.09 5.30 -14.35
C ILE A 150 -2.26 4.36 -14.48
N THR A 151 -2.10 3.36 -15.36
CA THR A 151 -2.96 2.18 -15.42
C THR A 151 -2.17 0.95 -14.99
N ILE A 152 -2.81 0.08 -14.20
CA ILE A 152 -2.24 -1.18 -13.70
C ILE A 152 -3.10 -2.32 -14.21
N SER A 153 -2.48 -3.35 -14.79
CA SER A 153 -3.15 -4.55 -15.26
C SER A 153 -2.42 -5.80 -14.77
N VAL A 154 -3.18 -6.83 -14.40
CA VAL A 154 -2.64 -8.13 -14.01
C VAL A 154 -3.16 -9.18 -14.97
N TYR A 155 -2.24 -9.91 -15.61
CA TYR A 155 -2.56 -10.97 -16.56
C TYR A 155 -2.14 -12.33 -16.01
N ASP A 156 -3.01 -13.34 -16.17
CA ASP A 156 -2.68 -14.75 -15.90
C ASP A 156 -2.12 -15.39 -17.18
N MET A 157 -0.90 -15.89 -17.09
CA MET A 157 -0.17 -16.51 -18.21
C MET A 157 -0.35 -18.03 -18.26
N THR A 158 -1.05 -18.61 -17.27
CA THR A 158 -1.18 -20.07 -17.19
C THR A 158 -2.21 -20.63 -18.15
N ASP A 159 -3.22 -19.83 -18.53
CA ASP A 159 -4.39 -20.31 -19.29
C ASP A 159 -4.82 -19.37 -20.44
N GLY A 160 -3.91 -18.59 -21.03
CA GLY A 160 -4.21 -17.86 -22.26
C GLY A 160 -4.05 -16.34 -22.23
N ASP A 161 -3.23 -15.80 -21.37
CA ASP A 161 -2.98 -14.34 -21.26
C ASP A 161 -4.21 -13.53 -20.80
N ASP A 162 -5.02 -14.07 -19.91
CA ASP A 162 -6.27 -13.45 -19.48
C ASP A 162 -6.03 -12.27 -18.52
N LEU A 163 -6.72 -11.16 -18.79
CA LEU A 163 -6.76 -10.02 -17.86
C LEU A 163 -7.61 -10.40 -16.64
N VAL A 164 -6.98 -10.55 -15.47
CA VAL A 164 -7.66 -10.98 -14.23
C VAL A 164 -7.98 -9.82 -13.29
N TRP A 165 -7.29 -8.70 -13.45
CA TRP A 165 -7.55 -7.49 -12.69
C TRP A 165 -6.94 -6.29 -13.38
N ASP A 166 -7.63 -5.16 -13.35
CA ASP A 166 -7.13 -3.88 -13.82
C ASP A 166 -7.57 -2.73 -12.92
N LYS A 167 -6.81 -1.67 -12.94
CA LYS A 167 -7.13 -0.44 -12.21
C LYS A 167 -6.48 0.78 -12.84
N TYR A 168 -7.29 1.75 -13.16
CA TYR A 168 -6.84 3.09 -13.46
C TYR A 168 -6.67 3.88 -12.16
N LEU A 169 -5.45 4.28 -11.82
CA LEU A 169 -5.16 5.09 -10.64
C LEU A 169 -5.48 6.56 -10.86
N GLY A 170 -5.52 6.99 -12.11
CA GLY A 170 -5.61 8.38 -12.48
C GLY A 170 -4.34 9.15 -12.18
N GLU A 171 -4.50 10.44 -11.96
CA GLU A 171 -3.40 11.36 -11.71
C GLU A 171 -2.81 11.17 -10.30
N VAL A 172 -1.55 10.77 -10.25
CA VAL A 172 -0.75 10.65 -9.03
C VAL A 172 0.12 11.88 -8.87
N LEU A 173 -0.22 12.72 -7.90
CA LEU A 173 0.52 13.94 -7.56
C LEU A 173 1.41 13.76 -6.33
N TYR A 174 2.65 14.28 -6.38
CA TYR A 174 3.57 14.30 -5.25
C TYR A 174 4.48 15.55 -5.27
N PRO A 175 4.50 16.38 -4.19
CA PRO A 175 3.54 16.39 -3.09
C PRO A 175 2.11 16.71 -3.58
N LYS A 176 1.09 16.17 -2.90
CA LYS A 176 -0.30 16.24 -3.38
C LYS A 176 -0.83 17.67 -3.44
N ASN A 177 -0.54 18.51 -2.44
CA ASN A 177 -1.16 19.82 -2.26
C ASN A 177 -0.19 21.00 -2.41
N SER A 178 1.10 20.74 -2.71
CA SER A 178 2.13 21.80 -2.77
C SER A 178 3.16 21.49 -3.85
N GLY A 179 3.99 22.48 -4.18
CA GLY A 179 5.22 22.28 -4.96
C GLY A 179 6.42 22.61 -4.10
N ILE A 180 7.55 21.97 -4.35
CA ILE A 180 8.84 22.21 -3.68
C ILE A 180 9.66 23.14 -4.57
N PRO A 181 10.14 24.30 -4.09
CA PRO A 181 11.03 25.16 -4.88
C PRO A 181 12.26 24.39 -5.37
N VAL A 182 12.64 24.57 -6.65
CA VAL A 182 13.76 23.82 -7.26
C VAL A 182 15.10 24.08 -6.58
N GLN A 183 15.25 25.19 -5.86
CA GLN A 183 16.45 25.52 -5.08
C GLN A 183 16.54 24.75 -3.75
N ASP A 184 15.44 24.21 -3.23
CA ASP A 184 15.40 23.60 -1.90
C ASP A 184 15.84 22.14 -1.91
N LYS A 185 15.81 21.50 -3.08
CA LYS A 185 16.12 20.08 -3.21
C LYS A 185 16.75 19.74 -4.58
N PRO A 186 17.79 18.88 -4.64
CA PRO A 186 18.31 18.40 -5.92
C PRO A 186 17.28 17.58 -6.69
N LEU A 187 17.20 17.80 -8.02
CA LEU A 187 16.24 17.08 -8.90
C LEU A 187 16.30 15.56 -8.74
N GLN A 188 17.49 14.98 -8.64
CA GLN A 188 17.65 13.53 -8.50
C GLN A 188 17.12 12.99 -7.17
N HIS A 189 17.11 13.82 -6.13
CA HIS A 189 16.53 13.46 -4.85
C HIS A 189 15.00 13.46 -4.95
N PHE A 190 14.44 14.55 -5.48
CA PHE A 190 13.00 14.66 -5.71
C PHE A 190 12.46 13.54 -6.61
N ARG A 191 13.18 13.23 -7.71
CA ARG A 191 12.80 12.15 -8.63
C ARG A 191 12.72 10.79 -7.91
N ARG A 192 13.69 10.45 -7.04
CA ARG A 192 13.66 9.21 -6.26
C ARG A 192 12.47 9.16 -5.30
N GLU A 193 12.17 10.25 -4.62
CA GLU A 193 11.01 10.34 -3.74
C GLU A 193 9.71 10.14 -4.51
N PHE A 194 9.59 10.73 -5.69
CA PHE A 194 8.42 10.56 -6.52
C PHE A 194 8.27 9.13 -7.05
N VAL A 195 9.34 8.51 -7.52
CA VAL A 195 9.36 7.10 -7.92
C VAL A 195 8.95 6.18 -6.76
N ASP A 196 9.45 6.44 -5.55
CA ASP A 196 9.10 5.66 -4.36
C ASP A 196 7.62 5.82 -4.01
N ASN A 197 7.10 7.05 -4.07
CA ASN A 197 5.68 7.35 -3.86
C ASN A 197 4.78 6.61 -4.86
N VAL A 198 5.06 6.74 -6.16
CA VAL A 198 4.34 6.05 -7.24
C VAL A 198 4.37 4.53 -7.03
N SER A 199 5.57 3.98 -6.83
CA SER A 199 5.75 2.53 -6.65
C SER A 199 5.00 2.00 -5.43
N LYS A 200 4.94 2.77 -4.36
CA LYS A 200 4.20 2.41 -3.15
C LYS A 200 2.70 2.44 -3.41
N GLN A 201 2.17 3.48 -4.07
CA GLN A 201 0.76 3.55 -4.43
C GLN A 201 0.33 2.34 -5.26
N ILE A 202 1.10 1.98 -6.29
CA ILE A 202 0.85 0.77 -7.10
C ILE A 202 0.82 -0.48 -6.22
N SER A 203 1.83 -0.65 -5.36
CA SER A 203 2.02 -1.88 -4.59
C SER A 203 0.94 -2.11 -3.52
N LEU A 204 0.36 -1.04 -2.96
CA LEU A 204 -0.64 -1.12 -1.88
C LEU A 204 -1.91 -1.90 -2.28
N HIS A 205 -2.21 -2.02 -3.58
CA HIS A 205 -3.36 -2.79 -4.06
C HIS A 205 -3.20 -4.31 -3.87
N PHE A 206 -1.99 -4.81 -3.62
CA PHE A 206 -1.66 -6.24 -3.59
C PHE A 206 -1.44 -6.82 -2.19
N TYR A 207 -1.39 -5.99 -1.14
CA TYR A 207 -1.24 -6.44 0.24
C TYR A 207 -2.00 -5.56 1.23
N ALA A 208 -2.29 -6.11 2.41
CA ALA A 208 -2.96 -5.36 3.46
C ALA A 208 -2.03 -4.26 4.01
N HIS A 209 -2.55 -3.06 4.18
CA HIS A 209 -1.77 -1.89 4.57
C HIS A 209 -2.54 -0.92 5.47
N ASP A 210 -1.81 -0.02 6.14
CA ASP A 210 -2.40 1.09 6.89
C ASP A 210 -2.96 2.13 5.90
N PRO A 211 -4.24 2.53 6.02
CA PRO A 211 -4.85 3.55 5.17
C PRO A 211 -4.13 4.92 5.24
N HIS A 212 -3.40 5.18 6.33
CA HIS A 212 -2.65 6.42 6.51
C HIS A 212 -1.21 6.37 5.98
N ALA A 213 -0.77 5.23 5.43
CA ALA A 213 0.60 5.06 4.93
C ALA A 213 1.00 6.11 3.88
N MET A 214 0.06 6.55 3.04
CA MET A 214 0.30 7.55 2.02
C MET A 214 0.39 8.98 2.57
N PHE A 215 -0.36 9.30 3.63
CA PHE A 215 -0.25 10.61 4.28
C PHE A 215 1.13 10.84 4.90
N ALA A 216 1.74 9.80 5.44
CA ALA A 216 3.09 9.90 6.01
C ALA A 216 4.14 10.23 4.93
N LEU A 217 4.01 9.69 3.72
CA LEU A 217 4.91 10.00 2.59
C LEU A 217 4.75 11.44 2.13
N ASP A 218 3.52 11.93 1.97
CA ASP A 218 3.26 13.31 1.56
C ASP A 218 3.77 14.34 2.60
N ALA A 219 3.66 14.00 3.88
CA ALA A 219 4.17 14.85 4.97
C ALA A 219 5.72 14.92 4.98
N LEU A 220 6.42 13.89 4.50
CA LEU A 220 7.88 13.88 4.39
C LEU A 220 8.40 14.72 3.21
N ALA A 221 7.58 14.93 2.18
CA ALA A 221 7.97 15.70 0.98
C ALA A 221 8.36 17.15 1.30
N ASN A 222 7.73 17.72 2.33
CA ASN A 222 7.89 19.12 2.75
C ASN A 222 8.97 19.32 3.84
N ARG A 223 9.77 18.32 4.12
CA ARG A 223 10.94 18.39 5.02
C ARG A 223 12.22 18.38 4.23
#